data_a4da7a03fcea228c34af52d1a7b6c218
#
_entry.id   a4da7a03fcea228c34af52d1a7b6c218
#
_cell.length_a   1.000
_cell.length_b   1.000
_cell.length_c   1.000
_cell.angle_alpha   90.00
_cell.angle_beta   90.00
_cell.angle_gamma   90.00
#
_symmetry.space_group_name_H-M   'P 1'
#
loop_
_entity.id
_entity.type
_entity.pdbx_description
1 polymer ?
#
loop_
_entity_poly.entity_id
_entity_poly.type
_entity_poly.pdbx_seq_one_letter_code
_entity_poly.pdbx_strand_id
1 'polypeptide(L)'
;MRIALSKMGYIVPFITCIMSSLSSVSFSLLINGDASSFFRAGRGLRQGCPLAPLLFLIIVEGMSRALLSAKECGDLHGISFGNDISLSHVLFVDDIVMVSDHSEHSLSTLYEVLQIFCKASRMHINEDK
;
A
#
# COMPACT_ATOMS: atom_id res chain seq x y z
N MET A 1 -8.86 -0.71 1.68
CA MET A 1 -9.45 -0.69 0.33
C MET A 1 -10.76 0.09 0.25
N ARG A 2 -11.87 -0.27 0.92
CA ARG A 2 -13.18 0.43 0.82
C ARG A 2 -13.06 1.94 1.05
N ILE A 3 -12.38 2.36 2.13
CA ILE A 3 -12.19 3.78 2.48
C ILE A 3 -11.38 4.51 1.40
N ALA A 4 -10.31 3.90 0.89
CA ALA A 4 -9.50 4.49 -0.18
C ALA A 4 -10.34 4.76 -1.43
N LEU A 5 -11.06 3.75 -1.92
CA LEU A 5 -11.95 3.89 -3.08
C LEU A 5 -13.02 4.98 -2.87
N SER A 6 -13.63 5.05 -1.67
CA SER A 6 -14.62 6.08 -1.34
C SER A 6 -14.00 7.49 -1.35
N LYS A 7 -12.80 7.64 -0.77
CA LYS A 7 -12.09 8.94 -0.77
C LYS A 7 -11.63 9.37 -2.16
N MET A 8 -11.40 8.43 -3.07
CA MET A 8 -11.11 8.70 -4.48
C MET A 8 -12.36 9.00 -5.32
N GLY A 9 -13.54 9.02 -4.72
CA GLY A 9 -14.80 9.40 -5.40
C GLY A 9 -15.48 8.28 -6.19
N TYR A 10 -15.06 7.02 -6.02
CA TYR A 10 -15.75 5.91 -6.66
C TYR A 10 -17.15 5.71 -6.10
N ILE A 11 -18.11 5.39 -6.97
CA ILE A 11 -19.52 5.17 -6.60
C ILE A 11 -19.69 3.88 -5.78
N VAL A 12 -20.66 3.87 -4.88
CA VAL A 12 -20.92 2.75 -3.96
C VAL A 12 -21.10 1.40 -4.66
N PRO A 13 -21.86 1.28 -5.78
CA PRO A 13 -22.00 0.01 -6.50
C PRO A 13 -20.67 -0.55 -6.99
N PHE A 14 -19.78 0.29 -7.51
CA PHE A 14 -18.45 -0.11 -7.94
C PHE A 14 -17.61 -0.62 -6.76
N ILE A 15 -17.58 0.14 -5.64
CA ILE A 15 -16.88 -0.26 -4.42
C ILE A 15 -17.40 -1.62 -3.93
N THR A 16 -18.72 -1.81 -3.94
CA THR A 16 -19.33 -3.08 -3.50
C THR A 16 -18.92 -4.23 -4.40
N CYS A 17 -18.90 -4.03 -5.72
CA CYS A 17 -18.44 -5.02 -6.68
C CYS A 17 -16.99 -5.46 -6.41
N ILE A 18 -16.07 -4.49 -6.25
CA ILE A 18 -14.66 -4.77 -5.92
C ILE A 18 -14.54 -5.52 -4.60
N MET A 19 -15.23 -5.06 -3.56
CA MET A 19 -15.15 -5.70 -2.23
C MET A 19 -15.72 -7.12 -2.25
N SER A 20 -16.80 -7.35 -2.98
CA SER A 20 -17.39 -8.70 -3.18
C SER A 20 -16.43 -9.63 -3.92
N SER A 21 -15.81 -9.15 -5.00
CA SER A 21 -14.77 -9.89 -5.72
C SER A 21 -13.61 -10.31 -4.83
N LEU A 22 -13.13 -9.39 -3.98
CA LEU A 22 -12.01 -9.68 -3.06
C LEU A 22 -12.40 -10.67 -1.95
N SER A 23 -13.62 -10.58 -1.44
CA SER A 23 -14.09 -11.41 -0.32
C SER A 23 -14.62 -12.79 -0.72
N SER A 24 -14.96 -13.00 -2.00
CA SER A 24 -15.48 -14.27 -2.49
C SER A 24 -14.41 -15.33 -2.75
N VAL A 25 -13.13 -14.96 -2.70
CA VAL A 25 -12.03 -15.85 -3.05
C VAL A 25 -11.81 -16.89 -1.94
N SER A 26 -11.84 -18.16 -2.31
CA SER A 26 -11.44 -19.28 -1.47
C SER A 26 -10.36 -20.11 -2.18
N PHE A 27 -9.52 -20.73 -1.39
CA PHE A 27 -8.38 -21.52 -1.85
C PHE A 27 -8.48 -22.93 -1.30
N SER A 28 -7.92 -23.87 -2.05
CA SER A 28 -7.63 -25.23 -1.61
C SER A 28 -6.22 -25.58 -2.08
N LEU A 29 -5.46 -26.26 -1.26
CA LEU A 29 -4.12 -26.75 -1.59
C LEU A 29 -4.21 -28.17 -2.12
N LEU A 30 -3.48 -28.45 -3.19
CA LEU A 30 -3.31 -29.80 -3.70
C LEU A 30 -2.04 -30.40 -3.06
N ILE A 31 -2.18 -31.44 -2.26
CA ILE A 31 -1.08 -32.11 -1.57
C ILE A 31 -1.08 -33.58 -2.00
N ASN A 32 -0.07 -34.00 -2.72
CA ASN A 32 0.07 -35.36 -3.24
C ASN A 32 -1.15 -35.86 -4.07
N GLY A 33 -1.83 -34.94 -4.76
CA GLY A 33 -3.01 -35.26 -5.56
C GLY A 33 -4.34 -35.10 -4.83
N ASP A 34 -4.35 -34.95 -3.51
CA ASP A 34 -5.55 -34.73 -2.72
C ASP A 34 -5.77 -33.24 -2.42
N ALA A 35 -7.00 -32.76 -2.61
CA ALA A 35 -7.36 -31.38 -2.32
C ALA A 35 -7.66 -31.19 -0.82
N SER A 36 -7.03 -30.19 -0.20
CA SER A 36 -7.37 -29.78 1.16
C SER A 36 -8.79 -29.20 1.25
N SER A 37 -9.31 -29.04 2.45
CA SER A 37 -10.52 -28.26 2.68
C SER A 37 -10.33 -26.79 2.20
N PHE A 38 -11.44 -26.20 1.73
CA PHE A 38 -11.41 -24.78 1.29
C PHE A 38 -11.17 -23.84 2.48
N PHE A 39 -10.29 -22.85 2.26
CA PHE A 39 -10.06 -21.78 3.22
C PHE A 39 -10.10 -20.41 2.51
N ARG A 40 -10.40 -19.35 3.25
CA ARG A 40 -10.41 -17.98 2.74
C ARG A 40 -9.10 -17.28 3.05
N ALA A 41 -8.60 -16.46 2.11
CA ALA A 41 -7.47 -15.59 2.37
C ALA A 41 -7.84 -14.56 3.43
N GLY A 42 -7.04 -14.44 4.48
CA GLY A 42 -7.22 -13.43 5.53
C GLY A 42 -6.62 -12.06 5.16
N ARG A 43 -5.68 -12.03 4.19
CA ARG A 43 -4.98 -10.83 3.73
C ARG A 43 -4.40 -11.02 2.34
N GLY A 44 -3.98 -9.90 1.73
CA GLY A 44 -3.37 -9.87 0.41
C GLY A 44 -4.39 -9.87 -0.72
N LEU A 45 -3.88 -9.79 -1.94
CA LEU A 45 -4.63 -9.87 -3.18
C LEU A 45 -4.30 -11.19 -3.87
N ARG A 46 -5.28 -11.74 -4.60
CA ARG A 46 -5.09 -12.99 -5.36
C ARG A 46 -4.01 -12.79 -6.41
N GLN A 47 -2.94 -13.57 -6.36
CA GLN A 47 -1.91 -13.60 -7.39
C GLN A 47 -2.54 -14.07 -8.72
N GLY A 48 -2.17 -13.40 -9.82
CA GLY A 48 -2.74 -13.66 -11.14
C GLY A 48 -4.12 -13.04 -11.40
N CYS A 49 -4.69 -12.27 -10.45
CA CYS A 49 -5.89 -11.49 -10.71
C CYS A 49 -5.52 -10.22 -11.50
N PRO A 50 -6.10 -9.97 -12.70
CA PRO A 50 -5.77 -8.79 -13.51
C PRO A 50 -6.03 -7.46 -12.81
N LEU A 51 -6.94 -7.44 -11.84
CA LEU A 51 -7.29 -6.26 -11.06
C LEU A 51 -6.34 -6.00 -9.89
N ALA A 52 -5.59 -7.02 -9.43
CA ALA A 52 -4.74 -6.92 -8.25
C ALA A 52 -3.67 -5.81 -8.34
N PRO A 53 -2.94 -5.63 -9.47
CA PRO A 53 -1.97 -4.54 -9.60
C PRO A 53 -2.60 -3.16 -9.46
N LEU A 54 -3.78 -2.95 -10.07
CA LEU A 54 -4.49 -1.66 -9.98
C LEU A 54 -4.97 -1.37 -8.56
N LEU A 55 -5.46 -2.39 -7.85
CA LEU A 55 -5.89 -2.25 -6.46
C LEU A 55 -4.69 -2.00 -5.52
N PHE A 56 -3.55 -2.59 -5.82
CA PHE A 56 -2.31 -2.32 -5.09
C PHE A 56 -1.87 -0.86 -5.28
N LEU A 57 -1.86 -0.34 -6.51
CA LEU A 57 -1.56 1.06 -6.79
C LEU A 57 -2.46 2.02 -6.02
N ILE A 58 -3.75 1.73 -5.88
CA ILE A 58 -4.68 2.54 -5.10
C ILE A 58 -4.28 2.58 -3.61
N ILE A 59 -3.77 1.47 -3.07
CA ILE A 59 -3.31 1.42 -1.67
C ILE A 59 -2.03 2.24 -1.52
N VAL A 60 -1.08 2.06 -2.42
CA VAL A 60 0.23 2.74 -2.39
C VAL A 60 0.09 4.24 -2.64
N GLU A 61 -0.87 4.67 -3.48
CA GLU A 61 -1.23 6.08 -3.66
C GLU A 61 -1.64 6.73 -2.33
N GLY A 62 -2.33 6.00 -1.46
CA GLY A 62 -2.67 6.49 -0.12
C GLY A 62 -1.43 6.80 0.73
N MET A 63 -0.39 5.99 0.64
CA MET A 63 0.90 6.23 1.30
C MET A 63 1.63 7.41 0.67
N SER A 64 1.70 7.47 -0.66
CA SER A 64 2.31 8.57 -1.40
C SER A 64 1.70 9.92 -0.98
N ARG A 65 0.38 10.01 -0.89
CA ARG A 65 -0.32 11.21 -0.42
C ARG A 65 0.00 11.57 1.02
N ALA A 66 0.15 10.59 1.91
CA ALA A 66 0.54 10.83 3.29
C ALA A 66 1.96 11.42 3.38
N LEU A 67 2.91 10.89 2.60
CA LEU A 67 4.28 11.41 2.51
C LEU A 67 4.32 12.83 1.92
N LEU A 68 3.54 13.10 0.87
CA LEU A 68 3.43 14.44 0.29
C LEU A 68 2.81 15.43 1.29
N SER A 69 1.78 15.04 2.02
CA SER A 69 1.17 15.88 3.05
C SER A 69 2.16 16.20 4.18
N ALA A 70 2.93 15.22 4.66
CA ALA A 70 3.98 15.45 5.65
C ALA A 70 5.05 16.43 5.14
N LYS A 71 5.40 16.33 3.85
CA LYS A 71 6.32 17.27 3.21
C LYS A 71 5.74 18.69 3.13
N GLU A 72 4.47 18.84 2.77
CA GLU A 72 3.77 20.14 2.71
C GLU A 72 3.64 20.78 4.10
N CYS A 73 3.47 19.98 5.15
CA CYS A 73 3.46 20.45 6.55
C CYS A 73 4.86 20.84 7.07
N GLY A 74 5.93 20.46 6.37
CA GLY A 74 7.30 20.71 6.80
C GLY A 74 7.86 19.65 7.77
N ASP A 75 7.12 18.55 7.98
CA ASP A 75 7.53 17.44 8.86
C ASP A 75 8.48 16.47 8.17
N LEU A 76 8.51 16.49 6.83
CA LEU A 76 9.36 15.63 6.01
C LEU A 76 10.16 16.46 5.00
N HIS A 77 11.47 16.39 5.09
CA HIS A 77 12.38 16.99 4.13
C HIS A 77 13.00 15.91 3.25
N GLY A 78 12.71 15.97 1.96
CA GLY A 78 13.30 15.10 0.95
C GLY A 78 14.65 15.58 0.47
N ILE A 79 15.27 14.84 -0.43
CA ILE A 79 16.51 15.25 -1.10
C ILE A 79 16.17 16.22 -2.22
N SER A 80 16.80 17.40 -2.22
CA SER A 80 16.60 18.41 -3.23
C SER A 80 17.57 18.23 -4.40
N PHE A 81 17.03 18.28 -5.62
CA PHE A 81 17.78 18.26 -6.86
C PHE A 81 17.59 19.59 -7.59
N GLY A 82 18.63 20.42 -7.61
CA GLY A 82 18.53 21.78 -8.15
C GLY A 82 17.59 22.66 -7.32
N ASN A 83 16.96 23.64 -7.96
CA ASN A 83 16.18 24.66 -7.25
C ASN A 83 14.70 24.28 -7.03
N ASP A 84 14.15 23.32 -7.80
CA ASP A 84 12.70 23.14 -7.85
C ASP A 84 12.22 21.69 -7.58
N ILE A 85 13.13 20.72 -7.56
CA ILE A 85 12.73 19.30 -7.39
C ILE A 85 13.19 18.81 -6.02
N SER A 86 12.24 18.41 -5.20
CA SER A 86 12.52 17.74 -3.94
C SER A 86 11.86 16.36 -3.91
N LEU A 87 12.65 15.32 -3.78
CA LEU A 87 12.24 13.92 -3.79
C LEU A 87 12.15 13.40 -2.36
N SER A 88 11.00 12.85 -1.98
CA SER A 88 10.77 12.19 -0.69
C SER A 88 10.58 10.68 -0.83
N HIS A 89 10.12 10.20 -1.99
CA HIS A 89 9.91 8.79 -2.25
C HIS A 89 9.86 8.50 -3.75
N VAL A 90 10.16 7.25 -4.10
CA VAL A 90 10.01 6.70 -5.45
C VAL A 90 9.23 5.39 -5.33
N LEU A 91 8.28 5.20 -6.22
CA LEU A 91 7.48 3.99 -6.32
C LEU A 91 7.82 3.29 -7.63
N PHE A 92 8.18 2.01 -7.55
CA PHE A 92 8.41 1.18 -8.71
C PHE A 92 7.76 -0.19 -8.50
N VAL A 93 6.61 -0.38 -9.13
CA VAL A 93 5.75 -1.57 -8.99
C VAL A 93 5.40 -1.81 -7.51
N ASP A 94 6.04 -2.78 -6.87
CA ASP A 94 5.88 -3.15 -5.45
C ASP A 94 7.03 -2.64 -4.55
N ASP A 95 8.07 -2.09 -5.14
CA ASP A 95 9.18 -1.49 -4.41
C ASP A 95 8.90 -0.02 -4.06
N ILE A 96 9.25 0.34 -2.84
CA ILE A 96 9.09 1.68 -2.30
C ILE A 96 10.43 2.13 -1.74
N VAL A 97 11.01 3.17 -2.35
CA VAL A 97 12.23 3.81 -1.85
C VAL A 97 11.83 5.14 -1.23
N MET A 98 12.14 5.32 0.05
CA MET A 98 11.94 6.57 0.77
C MET A 98 13.27 7.26 0.97
N VAL A 99 13.28 8.58 0.83
CA VAL A 99 14.49 9.39 0.96
C VAL A 99 14.21 10.62 1.84
N SER A 100 15.18 10.98 2.68
CA SER A 100 15.08 12.15 3.55
C SER A 100 16.44 12.85 3.68
N ASP A 101 16.41 14.03 4.27
CA ASP A 101 17.56 14.86 4.61
C ASP A 101 18.39 14.34 5.79
N HIS A 102 18.11 13.15 6.28
CA HIS A 102 18.77 12.50 7.41
C HIS A 102 18.52 13.15 8.78
N SER A 103 17.60 14.10 8.89
CA SER A 103 17.19 14.65 10.18
C SER A 103 16.39 13.62 10.99
N GLU A 104 16.56 13.60 12.32
CA GLU A 104 15.80 12.69 13.20
C GLU A 104 14.30 12.90 13.06
N HIS A 105 13.88 14.14 12.87
CA HIS A 105 12.47 14.49 12.68
C HIS A 105 11.89 13.88 11.40
N SER A 106 12.56 14.05 10.25
CA SER A 106 12.13 13.45 8.98
C SER A 106 12.11 11.92 9.05
N LEU A 107 13.10 11.30 9.69
CA LEU A 107 13.14 9.84 9.87
C LEU A 107 12.00 9.33 10.73
N SER A 108 11.68 10.03 11.83
CA SER A 108 10.54 9.71 12.70
C SER A 108 9.23 9.80 11.93
N THR A 109 9.05 10.87 11.15
CA THR A 109 7.85 11.08 10.31
C THR A 109 7.71 9.98 9.26
N LEU A 110 8.78 9.60 8.57
CA LEU A 110 8.78 8.49 7.61
C LEU A 110 8.34 7.19 8.28
N TYR A 111 8.89 6.89 9.45
CA TYR A 111 8.56 5.69 10.20
C TYR A 111 7.10 5.68 10.65
N GLU A 112 6.57 6.81 11.13
CA GLU A 112 5.15 6.95 11.50
C GLU A 112 4.22 6.71 10.31
N VAL A 113 4.49 7.35 9.16
CA VAL A 113 3.69 7.15 7.93
C VAL A 113 3.73 5.68 7.51
N LEU A 114 4.90 5.05 7.56
CA LEU A 114 5.06 3.64 7.22
C LEU A 114 4.29 2.73 8.19
N GLN A 115 4.32 3.00 9.48
CA GLN A 115 3.56 2.26 10.50
C GLN A 115 2.05 2.39 10.29
N ILE A 116 1.56 3.60 10.00
CA ILE A 116 0.13 3.84 9.69
C ILE A 116 -0.27 3.07 8.44
N PHE A 117 0.57 3.12 7.40
CA PHE A 117 0.35 2.39 6.14
C PHE A 117 0.30 0.87 6.38
N CYS A 118 1.24 0.31 7.12
CA CYS A 118 1.27 -1.11 7.46
C CYS A 118 0.02 -1.55 8.23
N LYS A 119 -0.42 -0.77 9.22
CA LYS A 119 -1.67 -1.02 9.95
C LYS A 119 -2.90 -0.97 9.04
N ALA A 120 -2.97 0.02 8.15
CA ALA A 120 -4.10 0.22 7.24
C ALA A 120 -4.18 -0.83 6.14
N SER A 121 -3.02 -1.24 5.59
CA SER A 121 -2.90 -2.21 4.50
C SER A 121 -2.83 -3.67 4.98
N ARG A 122 -2.55 -3.89 6.27
CA ARG A 122 -2.20 -5.18 6.88
C ARG A 122 -0.93 -5.80 6.27
N MET A 123 -0.04 -4.96 5.75
CA MET A 123 1.30 -5.35 5.35
C MET A 123 2.24 -5.36 6.56
N HIS A 124 3.36 -6.06 6.43
CA HIS A 124 4.41 -6.08 7.43
C HIS A 124 5.73 -5.72 6.76
N ILE A 125 6.54 -4.94 7.47
CA ILE A 125 7.91 -4.67 7.07
C ILE A 125 8.72 -5.93 7.34
N ASN A 126 9.55 -6.31 6.39
CA ASN A 126 10.53 -7.38 6.59
C ASN A 126 11.83 -6.74 7.09
N GLU A 127 12.09 -6.88 8.38
CA GLU A 127 13.29 -6.32 9.03
C GLU A 127 14.53 -7.20 8.85
N ASP A 128 14.37 -8.41 8.28
CA ASP A 128 15.44 -9.40 8.12
C ASP A 128 16.17 -9.30 6.76
N LYS A 129 15.93 -8.23 5.99
CA LYS A 129 16.57 -8.01 4.68
C LYS A 129 17.49 -6.81 4.69
#